data_8f4944b9c7f5cd4d00f7e01e96c00570
#
_entry.id   8f4944b9c7f5cd4d00f7e01e96c00570
#
_cell.length_a   1.000
_cell.length_b   1.000
_cell.length_c   1.000
_cell.angle_alpha   90.00
_cell.angle_beta   90.00
_cell.angle_gamma   90.00
#
_symmetry.space_group_name_H-M   'P 1'
#
loop_
_entity.id
_entity.type
_entity.pdbx_description
1 polymer ?
#
loop_
_entity_poly.entity_id
_entity_poly.type
_entity_poly.pdbx_seq_one_letter_code
_entity_poly.pdbx_strand_id
1 'polypeptide(L)'
;MTWAQRRADLKVKAPAKSKRIAAFFLFVFAVLAFGSPAARAQQSADAPPAGNPQNGKKLFMSDGCYECHGRMGQGAAQTGAARIGPPQLSFEGFQSYVRSPKINMPPYTAKAIPDTDLADIYAYLKSIPMPPKGKDIPLLNK
;
A
#
# COMPACT_ATOMS: atom_id res chain seq x y z
N MET A 1 63.01 0.32 -20.29
CA MET A 1 61.88 0.76 -21.13
C MET A 1 61.19 1.92 -20.39
N THR A 2 61.41 3.11 -20.88
CA THR A 2 60.96 4.35 -20.22
C THR A 2 59.48 4.65 -20.58
N TRP A 3 58.85 5.36 -19.68
CA TRP A 3 57.43 5.74 -19.75
C TRP A 3 57.01 6.49 -21.04
N ALA A 4 58.00 7.14 -21.67
CA ALA A 4 57.82 7.89 -22.93
C ALA A 4 57.56 7.00 -24.14
N GLN A 5 58.07 5.76 -24.20
CA GLN A 5 57.92 4.85 -25.33
C GLN A 5 56.53 4.19 -25.41
N ARG A 6 55.80 4.10 -24.36
CA ARG A 6 54.43 3.50 -24.35
C ARG A 6 53.34 4.42 -24.88
N ARG A 7 53.60 5.71 -25.09
CA ARG A 7 52.59 6.64 -25.64
C ARG A 7 52.62 6.75 -27.18
N ALA A 8 53.63 6.22 -27.83
CA ALA A 8 53.76 6.33 -29.27
C ALA A 8 52.93 5.32 -30.05
N ASP A 9 52.53 4.21 -29.42
CA ASP A 9 51.87 3.11 -30.10
C ASP A 9 50.35 3.17 -30.10
N LEU A 10 49.74 4.17 -29.47
CA LEU A 10 48.28 4.39 -29.48
C LEU A 10 47.87 5.37 -30.60
N LYS A 11 48.24 5.06 -31.84
CA LYS A 11 47.57 5.69 -33.00
C LYS A 11 46.19 5.04 -33.14
N VAL A 12 45.21 5.65 -32.55
CA VAL A 12 43.80 5.33 -32.76
C VAL A 12 43.47 5.61 -34.21
N LYS A 13 43.30 4.55 -34.97
CA LYS A 13 42.85 4.60 -36.38
C LYS A 13 41.39 5.07 -36.37
N ALA A 14 41.13 6.28 -36.88
CA ALA A 14 39.79 6.82 -37.01
C ALA A 14 38.88 5.87 -37.79
N PRO A 15 37.66 5.54 -37.33
CA PRO A 15 36.78 4.68 -38.09
C PRO A 15 36.26 5.38 -39.33
N ALA A 16 36.36 4.69 -40.48
CA ALA A 16 35.78 5.13 -41.74
C ALA A 16 34.30 5.41 -41.58
N LYS A 17 33.84 6.58 -41.99
CA LYS A 17 32.42 7.00 -41.96
C LYS A 17 31.59 6.04 -42.80
N SER A 18 31.03 5.01 -42.17
CA SER A 18 30.14 4.06 -42.83
C SER A 18 28.76 4.69 -42.97
N LYS A 19 28.24 4.76 -44.21
CA LYS A 19 26.87 5.20 -44.53
C LYS A 19 25.79 4.35 -43.84
N ARG A 20 26.19 3.25 -43.20
CA ARG A 20 25.32 2.37 -42.42
C ARG A 20 24.90 2.94 -41.07
N ILE A 21 25.65 3.91 -40.50
CA ILE A 21 25.35 4.53 -39.23
C ILE A 21 24.15 5.48 -39.35
N ALA A 22 24.00 6.16 -40.50
CA ALA A 22 22.87 7.06 -40.73
C ALA A 22 21.51 6.32 -40.77
N ALA A 23 21.49 5.10 -41.32
CA ALA A 23 20.28 4.29 -41.37
C ALA A 23 19.87 3.75 -40.00
N PHE A 24 20.86 3.51 -39.15
CA PHE A 24 20.59 3.02 -37.77
C PHE A 24 19.96 4.09 -36.87
N PHE A 25 20.40 5.35 -37.02
CA PHE A 25 19.81 6.47 -36.27
C PHE A 25 18.37 6.78 -36.68
N LEU A 26 18.03 6.64 -37.97
CA LEU A 26 16.65 6.82 -38.43
C LEU A 26 15.72 5.74 -37.94
N PHE A 27 16.20 4.49 -37.80
CA PHE A 27 15.38 3.38 -37.27
C PHE A 27 15.14 3.51 -35.75
N VAL A 28 16.15 3.93 -35.00
CA VAL A 28 16.03 4.15 -33.55
C VAL A 28 15.07 5.31 -33.25
N PHE A 29 15.05 6.37 -34.08
CA PHE A 29 14.16 7.51 -33.88
C PHE A 29 12.68 7.17 -34.16
N ALA A 30 12.43 6.27 -35.12
CA ALA A 30 11.08 5.81 -35.45
C ALA A 30 10.45 4.93 -34.35
N VAL A 31 11.25 4.17 -33.59
CA VAL A 31 10.78 3.30 -32.50
C VAL A 31 10.44 4.12 -31.24
N LEU A 32 11.10 5.27 -31.05
CA LEU A 32 10.82 6.17 -29.91
C LEU A 32 9.53 6.99 -30.06
N ALA A 33 8.98 7.10 -31.28
CA ALA A 33 7.77 7.90 -31.52
C ALA A 33 6.47 7.16 -31.22
N PHE A 34 6.49 5.82 -31.07
CA PHE A 34 5.30 5.00 -30.78
C PHE A 34 5.28 4.37 -29.38
N GLY A 35 6.27 4.63 -28.56
CA GLY A 35 6.30 4.23 -27.17
C GLY A 35 5.52 5.22 -26.31
N SER A 36 4.18 5.15 -26.32
CA SER A 36 3.42 5.75 -25.22
C SER A 36 3.88 5.06 -23.92
N PRO A 37 4.48 5.76 -22.95
CA PRO A 37 4.63 5.21 -21.63
C PRO A 37 3.19 5.00 -21.13
N ALA A 38 2.74 3.75 -21.07
CA ALA A 38 1.65 3.41 -20.19
C ALA A 38 2.05 3.98 -18.83
N ALA A 39 1.41 5.07 -18.43
CA ALA A 39 1.56 5.63 -17.10
C ALA A 39 1.14 4.52 -16.14
N ARG A 40 2.11 3.71 -15.73
CA ARG A 40 1.98 2.81 -14.63
C ARG A 40 1.78 3.75 -13.45
N ALA A 41 0.52 3.91 -13.04
CA ALA A 41 0.20 4.59 -11.80
C ALA A 41 1.07 3.89 -10.74
N GLN A 42 2.13 4.56 -10.32
CA GLN A 42 2.88 4.19 -9.14
C GLN A 42 1.88 4.36 -8.01
N GLN A 43 1.26 3.25 -7.60
CA GLN A 43 0.59 3.20 -6.33
C GLN A 43 1.65 3.62 -5.31
N SER A 44 1.43 4.78 -4.71
CA SER A 44 2.25 5.24 -3.61
C SER A 44 2.33 4.09 -2.61
N ALA A 45 3.54 3.72 -2.19
CA ALA A 45 3.76 2.63 -1.23
C ALA A 45 2.99 2.87 0.09
N ASP A 46 2.52 4.08 0.32
CA ASP A 46 1.76 4.52 1.49
C ASP A 46 0.22 4.46 1.31
N ALA A 47 -0.27 4.11 0.12
CA ALA A 47 -1.71 3.91 -0.05
C ALA A 47 -2.09 2.53 0.48
N PRO A 48 -3.03 2.43 1.45
CA PRO A 48 -3.51 1.14 1.90
C PRO A 48 -4.01 0.34 0.70
N PRO A 49 -3.80 -0.99 0.66
CA PRO A 49 -4.35 -1.81 -0.41
C PRO A 49 -5.85 -1.53 -0.53
N ALA A 50 -6.34 -1.42 -1.75
CA ALA A 50 -7.76 -1.22 -2.00
C ALA A 50 -8.51 -2.47 -1.53
N GLY A 51 -9.01 -2.44 -0.28
CA GLY A 51 -9.76 -3.52 0.32
C GLY A 51 -11.23 -3.48 -0.10
N ASN A 52 -11.88 -4.63 -0.05
CA ASN A 52 -13.31 -4.79 -0.28
C ASN A 52 -14.09 -4.70 1.04
N PRO A 53 -14.87 -3.62 1.32
CA PRO A 53 -15.56 -3.46 2.59
C PRO A 53 -16.68 -4.49 2.82
N GLN A 54 -17.30 -5.02 1.76
CA GLN A 54 -18.35 -6.04 1.89
C GLN A 54 -17.75 -7.38 2.34
N ASN A 55 -16.60 -7.76 1.77
CA ASN A 55 -15.86 -8.93 2.22
C ASN A 55 -15.28 -8.70 3.62
N GLY A 56 -14.72 -7.52 3.88
CA GLY A 56 -14.19 -7.15 5.19
C GLY A 56 -15.22 -7.24 6.30
N LYS A 57 -16.49 -6.89 6.04
CA LYS A 57 -17.58 -7.10 7.00
C LYS A 57 -17.79 -8.58 7.31
N LYS A 58 -17.75 -9.46 6.31
CA LYS A 58 -17.88 -10.90 6.52
C LYS A 58 -16.73 -11.44 7.36
N LEU A 59 -15.50 -11.07 6.99
CA LEU A 59 -14.29 -11.48 7.71
C LEU A 59 -14.27 -10.96 9.15
N PHE A 60 -14.65 -9.70 9.37
CA PHE A 60 -14.76 -9.10 10.70
C PHE A 60 -15.70 -9.89 11.61
N MET A 61 -16.75 -10.47 11.04
CA MET A 61 -17.69 -11.34 11.77
C MET A 61 -17.15 -12.77 11.92
N SER A 62 -16.61 -13.38 10.84
CA SER A 62 -16.17 -14.78 10.87
C SER A 62 -14.92 -14.99 11.71
N ASP A 63 -14.02 -13.99 11.76
CA ASP A 63 -12.76 -14.07 12.50
C ASP A 63 -12.92 -13.61 13.97
N GLY A 64 -14.15 -13.35 14.41
CA GLY A 64 -14.47 -13.07 15.81
C GLY A 64 -14.14 -11.67 16.30
N CYS A 65 -13.71 -10.74 15.45
CA CYS A 65 -13.37 -9.36 15.83
C CYS A 65 -14.56 -8.66 16.52
N TYR A 66 -15.78 -8.95 16.07
CA TYR A 66 -17.02 -8.37 16.60
C TYR A 66 -17.31 -8.74 18.04
N GLU A 67 -16.82 -9.87 18.53
CA GLU A 67 -17.09 -10.35 19.89
C GLU A 67 -16.60 -9.36 20.95
N CYS A 68 -15.45 -8.77 20.71
CA CYS A 68 -14.87 -7.75 21.58
C CYS A 68 -15.19 -6.34 21.13
N HIS A 69 -15.11 -6.05 19.81
CA HIS A 69 -15.21 -4.71 19.28
C HIS A 69 -16.62 -4.28 18.86
N GLY A 70 -17.60 -5.18 18.98
CA GLY A 70 -18.97 -4.93 18.51
C GLY A 70 -19.09 -4.99 16.99
N ARG A 71 -20.30 -5.19 16.49
CA ARG A 71 -20.56 -5.47 15.04
C ARG A 71 -20.13 -4.37 14.07
N MET A 72 -20.00 -3.16 14.56
CA MET A 72 -19.58 -1.98 13.79
C MET A 72 -18.25 -1.43 14.32
N GLY A 73 -17.47 -2.22 15.04
CA GLY A 73 -16.23 -1.73 15.62
C GLY A 73 -16.42 -0.57 16.61
N GLN A 74 -17.60 -0.46 17.18
CA GLN A 74 -17.96 0.63 18.11
C GLN A 74 -17.31 0.48 19.48
N GLY A 75 -16.65 -0.64 19.75
CA GLY A 75 -16.18 -1.03 21.08
C GLY A 75 -17.28 -1.62 21.92
N ALA A 76 -16.92 -2.18 23.07
CA ALA A 76 -17.85 -2.71 24.04
C ALA A 76 -17.33 -2.50 25.47
N ALA A 77 -18.17 -1.88 26.33
CA ALA A 77 -17.81 -1.62 27.72
C ALA A 77 -17.57 -2.91 28.51
N GLN A 78 -18.29 -3.99 28.16
CA GLN A 78 -18.20 -5.28 28.84
C GLN A 78 -16.84 -5.97 28.61
N THR A 79 -16.21 -5.75 27.46
CA THR A 79 -14.91 -6.34 27.11
C THR A 79 -13.76 -5.37 27.34
N GLY A 80 -14.04 -4.10 27.56
CA GLY A 80 -13.04 -3.03 27.59
C GLY A 80 -12.40 -2.72 26.23
N ALA A 81 -12.91 -3.34 25.15
CA ALA A 81 -12.37 -3.13 23.81
C ALA A 81 -12.70 -1.74 23.28
N ALA A 82 -11.66 -1.06 22.80
CA ALA A 82 -11.80 0.26 22.24
C ALA A 82 -12.62 0.26 20.94
N ARG A 83 -13.19 1.42 20.61
CA ARG A 83 -13.72 1.69 19.26
C ARG A 83 -12.62 1.62 18.22
N ILE A 84 -12.87 0.88 17.16
CA ILE A 84 -11.96 0.74 16.00
C ILE A 84 -12.62 1.10 14.67
N GLY A 85 -13.90 1.40 14.68
CA GLY A 85 -14.66 1.85 13.51
C GLY A 85 -15.21 3.28 13.69
N PRO A 86 -14.83 4.24 12.82
CA PRO A 86 -13.77 4.18 11.83
C PRO A 86 -12.37 4.17 12.47
N PRO A 87 -11.36 3.57 11.82
CA PRO A 87 -10.03 3.43 12.40
C PRO A 87 -9.32 4.77 12.53
N GLN A 88 -8.59 4.93 13.66
CA GLN A 88 -7.74 6.08 13.93
C GLN A 88 -6.29 5.84 13.47
N LEU A 89 -5.92 4.58 13.25
CA LEU A 89 -4.60 4.18 12.77
C LEU A 89 -4.57 4.15 11.24
N SER A 90 -3.39 4.37 10.65
CA SER A 90 -3.12 4.00 9.26
C SER A 90 -3.28 2.48 9.08
N PHE A 91 -3.36 2.01 7.82
CA PHE A 91 -3.42 0.56 7.58
C PHE A 91 -2.22 -0.18 8.18
N GLU A 92 -1.02 0.36 8.01
CA GLU A 92 0.21 -0.22 8.57
C GLU A 92 0.16 -0.29 10.11
N GLY A 93 -0.28 0.79 10.76
CA GLY A 93 -0.45 0.82 12.20
C GLY A 93 -1.49 -0.18 12.69
N PHE A 94 -2.60 -0.31 11.96
CA PHE A 94 -3.65 -1.29 12.22
C PHE A 94 -3.13 -2.72 12.05
N GLN A 95 -2.47 -3.02 10.94
CA GLN A 95 -1.85 -4.30 10.66
C GLN A 95 -0.84 -4.68 11.74
N SER A 96 0.09 -3.78 12.05
CA SER A 96 1.10 -4.00 13.08
C SER A 96 0.46 -4.30 14.45
N TYR A 97 -0.59 -3.58 14.81
CA TYR A 97 -1.31 -3.81 16.07
C TYR A 97 -2.02 -5.16 16.10
N VAL A 98 -2.68 -5.56 15.02
CA VAL A 98 -3.36 -6.87 14.92
C VAL A 98 -2.35 -8.03 15.00
N ARG A 99 -1.15 -7.85 14.41
CA ARG A 99 -0.08 -8.85 14.47
C ARG A 99 0.60 -8.94 15.84
N SER A 100 0.71 -7.82 16.54
CA SER A 100 1.39 -7.73 17.83
C SER A 100 0.67 -6.77 18.78
N PRO A 101 -0.51 -7.15 19.30
CA PRO A 101 -1.29 -6.31 20.18
C PRO A 101 -0.60 -6.16 21.53
N LYS A 102 -0.86 -5.02 22.20
CA LYS A 102 -0.17 -4.67 23.46
C LYS A 102 -1.01 -4.88 24.72
N ILE A 103 -2.29 -5.24 24.54
CA ILE A 103 -3.26 -5.40 25.64
C ILE A 103 -3.97 -6.76 25.45
N ASN A 104 -5.12 -6.95 26.03
CA ASN A 104 -5.85 -8.23 26.06
C ASN A 104 -6.43 -8.74 24.73
N MET A 105 -5.99 -8.21 23.59
CA MET A 105 -6.36 -8.70 22.28
C MET A 105 -5.44 -9.86 21.87
N PRO A 106 -5.97 -11.00 21.36
CA PRO A 106 -5.12 -12.06 20.85
C PRO A 106 -4.39 -11.63 19.57
N PRO A 107 -3.13 -12.07 19.35
CA PRO A 107 -2.43 -11.80 18.10
C PRO A 107 -2.97 -12.67 16.96
N TYR A 108 -3.20 -12.06 15.79
CA TYR A 108 -3.58 -12.78 14.59
C TYR A 108 -2.40 -12.83 13.63
N THR A 109 -1.91 -14.02 13.33
CA THR A 109 -0.81 -14.23 12.38
C THR A 109 -1.28 -14.04 10.94
N ALA A 110 -0.35 -13.81 10.01
CA ALA A 110 -0.68 -13.74 8.58
C ALA A 110 -1.21 -15.08 8.02
N LYS A 111 -0.97 -16.19 8.71
CA LYS A 111 -1.55 -17.50 8.37
C LYS A 111 -3.03 -17.57 8.76
N ALA A 112 -3.42 -16.95 9.88
CA ALA A 112 -4.80 -16.94 10.34
C ALA A 112 -5.64 -15.92 9.55
N ILE A 113 -5.14 -14.70 9.40
CA ILE A 113 -5.77 -13.63 8.60
C ILE A 113 -4.71 -13.09 7.63
N PRO A 114 -4.74 -13.44 6.34
CA PRO A 114 -3.84 -12.88 5.33
C PRO A 114 -3.90 -11.35 5.27
N ASP A 115 -2.85 -10.71 4.75
CA ASP A 115 -2.79 -9.24 4.68
C ASP A 115 -3.87 -8.66 3.75
N THR A 116 -4.26 -9.40 2.71
CA THR A 116 -5.40 -9.05 1.84
C THR A 116 -6.72 -9.00 2.60
N ASP A 117 -6.97 -9.99 3.46
CA ASP A 117 -8.18 -10.09 4.26
C ASP A 117 -8.20 -9.00 5.33
N LEU A 118 -7.03 -8.70 5.90
CA LEU A 118 -6.87 -7.61 6.84
C LEU A 118 -7.10 -6.23 6.19
N ALA A 119 -6.72 -6.07 4.91
CA ALA A 119 -7.03 -4.87 4.13
C ALA A 119 -8.54 -4.72 3.88
N ASP A 120 -9.23 -5.82 3.61
CA ASP A 120 -10.68 -5.83 3.47
C ASP A 120 -11.37 -5.45 4.78
N ILE A 121 -10.94 -6.02 5.91
CA ILE A 121 -11.43 -5.65 7.25
C ILE A 121 -11.20 -4.16 7.51
N TYR A 122 -10.04 -3.64 7.20
CA TYR A 122 -9.74 -2.23 7.37
C TYR A 122 -10.62 -1.33 6.49
N ALA A 123 -10.87 -1.73 5.23
CA ALA A 123 -11.78 -1.02 4.33
C ALA A 123 -13.22 -1.02 4.89
N TYR A 124 -13.67 -2.14 5.46
CA TYR A 124 -14.96 -2.19 6.16
C TYR A 124 -15.01 -1.20 7.33
N LEU A 125 -14.02 -1.22 8.20
CA LEU A 125 -13.97 -0.31 9.35
C LEU A 125 -13.96 1.15 8.90
N LYS A 126 -13.24 1.48 7.82
CA LYS A 126 -13.25 2.83 7.23
C LYS A 126 -14.61 3.25 6.68
N SER A 127 -15.42 2.31 6.22
CA SER A 127 -16.76 2.60 5.70
C SER A 127 -17.78 2.96 6.81
N ILE A 128 -17.42 2.75 8.07
CA ILE A 128 -18.30 3.03 9.20
C ILE A 128 -18.29 4.54 9.48
N PRO A 129 -19.46 5.18 9.54
CA PRO A 129 -19.52 6.62 9.82
C PRO A 129 -19.08 6.94 11.26
N MET A 130 -18.54 8.14 11.44
CA MET A 130 -18.30 8.66 12.78
C MET A 130 -19.62 8.76 13.54
N PRO A 131 -19.66 8.41 14.84
CA PRO A 131 -20.82 8.63 15.67
C PRO A 131 -21.09 10.13 15.81
N PRO A 132 -22.35 10.54 16.02
CA PRO A 132 -22.67 11.93 16.29
C PRO A 132 -21.97 12.38 17.58
N LYS A 133 -21.59 13.64 17.62
CA LYS A 133 -21.05 14.23 18.85
C LYS A 133 -22.17 14.32 19.90
N GLY A 134 -21.84 14.19 21.18
CA GLY A 134 -22.84 14.23 22.25
C GLY A 134 -23.74 15.48 22.21
N LYS A 135 -23.17 16.63 21.85
CA LYS A 135 -23.91 17.89 21.65
C LYS A 135 -24.94 17.84 20.50
N ASP A 136 -24.77 16.91 19.56
CA ASP A 136 -25.64 16.79 18.38
C ASP A 136 -26.73 15.72 18.62
N ILE A 137 -26.81 15.14 19.82
CA ILE A 137 -27.80 14.16 20.22
C ILE A 137 -28.88 14.86 21.04
N PRO A 138 -30.11 15.06 20.49
CA PRO A 138 -31.17 15.84 21.17
C PRO A 138 -31.51 15.32 22.58
N LEU A 139 -31.46 14.00 22.80
CA LEU A 139 -31.76 13.37 24.06
C LEU A 139 -30.74 13.68 25.17
N LEU A 140 -29.52 14.07 24.82
CA LEU A 140 -28.45 14.42 25.77
C LEU A 140 -28.42 15.91 26.11
N ASN A 141 -29.20 16.74 25.42
CA ASN A 141 -29.18 18.20 25.50
C ASN A 141 -30.50 18.75 26.05
N LYS A 142 -31.14 18.02 27.00
CA LYS A 142 -32.34 18.45 27.71
C LYS A 142 -31.98 19.33 28.90
#